data_26cb31264c1394467b2c07fa6db238cd
#
_entry.id   26cb31264c1394467b2c07fa6db238cd
#
_cell.length_a   1.000
_cell.length_b   1.000
_cell.length_c   1.000
_cell.angle_alpha   90.00
_cell.angle_beta   90.00
_cell.angle_gamma   90.00
#
_symmetry.space_group_name_H-M   'P 1'
#
loop_
_entity.id
_entity.type
_entity.pdbx_description
1 polymer ?
#
loop_
_entity_poly.entity_id
_entity_poly.type
_entity_poly.pdbx_seq_one_letter_code
_entity_poly.pdbx_strand_id
1 'polypeptide(L)'
;MHPETIMLRSEIIQGTRDGIPIALGYFAVAFSLGIIAKQAGLSAVMGFVSSFFTRASAGEYGVYTLVAVQAAYAEIGAMCLVVNLRYMLMSAALSQKIAPGTWWGHRLLMACCVTDEIFGISIARTPYCPPAYTYSAALVSTLMWASGCAAGIVAGGMLPTNIVAALSVALYGMFLAIIMPPARQDRNVLYAGVTSMVLSGACAVVPVVSGWSSGTRTIVLTVVISAAAAWIKPIKTKEDVAHG
;
A
#
# COMPACT_ATOMS: atom_id res chain seq x y z
N MET A 1 22.53 7.32 32.58
CA MET A 1 21.69 7.40 31.40
C MET A 1 20.24 7.36 31.87
N HIS A 2 19.42 8.34 31.52
CA HIS A 2 18.05 8.44 32.04
C HIS A 2 17.23 7.21 31.58
N PRO A 3 16.37 6.60 32.43
CA PRO A 3 15.57 5.43 32.07
C PRO A 3 14.74 5.61 30.79
N GLU A 4 14.21 6.81 30.57
CA GLU A 4 13.47 7.17 29.36
C GLU A 4 14.31 7.07 28.08
N THR A 5 15.59 7.47 28.14
CA THR A 5 16.51 7.38 27.00
C THR A 5 16.82 5.93 26.62
N ILE A 6 16.90 5.05 27.63
CA ILE A 6 17.14 3.61 27.42
C ILE A 6 15.91 2.97 26.76
N MET A 7 14.71 3.29 27.25
CA MET A 7 13.46 2.80 26.66
C MET A 7 13.30 3.29 25.21
N LEU A 8 13.51 4.56 24.94
CA LEU A 8 13.43 5.12 23.60
C LEU A 8 14.40 4.43 22.62
N ARG A 9 15.65 4.23 23.06
CA ARG A 9 16.66 3.53 22.24
C ARG A 9 16.29 2.08 21.95
N SER A 10 15.73 1.37 22.93
CA SER A 10 15.28 -0.03 22.73
C SER A 10 14.14 -0.11 21.72
N GLU A 11 13.16 0.80 21.76
CA GLU A 11 12.06 0.84 20.80
C GLU A 11 12.53 1.16 19.37
N ILE A 12 13.49 2.09 19.22
CA ILE A 12 14.10 2.39 17.92
C ILE A 12 14.82 1.16 17.36
N ILE A 13 15.63 0.49 18.17
CA ILE A 13 16.36 -0.70 17.72
C ILE A 13 15.40 -1.82 17.34
N GLN A 14 14.37 -2.06 18.11
CA GLN A 14 13.38 -3.09 17.84
C GLN A 14 12.58 -2.77 16.57
N GLY A 15 12.08 -1.54 16.43
CA GLY A 15 11.36 -1.11 15.21
C GLY A 15 12.22 -1.21 13.96
N THR A 16 13.50 -0.82 14.04
CA THR A 16 14.44 -0.99 12.92
C THR A 16 14.63 -2.47 12.58
N ARG A 17 14.84 -3.32 13.59
CA ARG A 17 15.03 -4.77 13.41
C ARG A 17 13.82 -5.43 12.74
N ASP A 18 12.62 -5.11 13.23
CA ASP A 18 11.37 -5.64 12.69
C ASP A 18 11.05 -5.06 11.30
N GLY A 19 11.52 -3.84 11.01
CA GLY A 19 11.40 -3.19 9.72
C GLY A 19 12.35 -3.69 8.63
N ILE A 20 13.50 -4.31 8.98
CA ILE A 20 14.48 -4.78 7.99
C ILE A 20 13.90 -5.83 7.02
N PRO A 21 13.21 -6.89 7.46
CA PRO A 21 12.59 -7.85 6.54
C PRO A 21 11.59 -7.19 5.59
N ILE A 22 10.78 -6.24 6.11
CA ILE A 22 9.85 -5.44 5.31
C ILE A 22 10.61 -4.62 4.28
N ALA A 23 11.67 -3.94 4.69
CA ALA A 23 12.51 -3.10 3.85
C ALA A 23 13.12 -3.87 2.66
N LEU A 24 13.59 -5.09 2.89
CA LEU A 24 14.12 -5.95 1.83
C LEU A 24 13.04 -6.34 0.81
N GLY A 25 11.84 -6.72 1.28
CA GLY A 25 10.70 -6.98 0.41
C GLY A 25 10.28 -5.73 -0.37
N TYR A 26 10.25 -4.59 0.29
CA TYR A 26 9.92 -3.29 -0.31
C TYR A 26 10.88 -2.89 -1.42
N PHE A 27 12.19 -3.09 -1.23
CA PHE A 27 13.16 -2.81 -2.27
C PHE A 27 12.87 -3.60 -3.55
N ALA A 28 12.62 -4.91 -3.44
CA ALA A 28 12.35 -5.77 -4.59
C ALA A 28 11.07 -5.35 -5.34
N VAL A 29 10.01 -5.02 -4.61
CA VAL A 29 8.74 -4.57 -5.17
C VAL A 29 8.87 -3.19 -5.82
N ALA A 30 9.46 -2.24 -5.12
CA ALA A 30 9.65 -0.88 -5.62
C ALA A 30 10.60 -0.84 -6.82
N PHE A 31 11.57 -1.77 -6.90
CA PHE A 31 12.39 -1.93 -8.09
C PHE A 31 11.55 -2.22 -9.34
N SER A 32 10.58 -3.12 -9.23
CA SER A 32 9.65 -3.42 -10.33
C SER A 32 8.76 -2.21 -10.68
N LEU A 33 8.31 -1.45 -9.68
CA LEU A 33 7.58 -0.18 -9.89
C LEU A 33 8.45 0.88 -10.57
N GLY A 34 9.74 0.94 -10.24
CA GLY A 34 10.70 1.83 -10.86
C GLY A 34 10.84 1.59 -12.36
N ILE A 35 10.75 0.34 -12.82
CA ILE A 35 10.75 0.03 -14.25
C ILE A 35 9.52 0.65 -14.93
N ILE A 36 8.34 0.59 -14.30
CA ILE A 36 7.11 1.20 -14.80
C ILE A 36 7.20 2.73 -14.77
N ALA A 37 7.76 3.29 -13.68
CA ALA A 37 8.03 4.72 -13.59
C ALA A 37 8.96 5.22 -14.69
N LYS A 38 9.94 4.43 -15.10
CA LYS A 38 10.81 4.72 -16.26
C LYS A 38 10.02 4.79 -17.55
N GLN A 39 9.08 3.86 -17.78
CA GLN A 39 8.20 3.87 -18.95
C GLN A 39 7.27 5.10 -18.97
N ALA A 40 6.87 5.59 -17.80
CA ALA A 40 6.13 6.83 -17.63
C ALA A 40 6.99 8.11 -17.77
N GLY A 41 8.28 7.98 -18.07
CA GLY A 41 9.19 9.10 -18.29
C GLY A 41 9.79 9.73 -17.03
N LEU A 42 9.65 9.10 -15.85
CA LEU A 42 10.21 9.63 -14.62
C LEU A 42 11.74 9.45 -14.57
N SER A 43 12.43 10.46 -14.03
CA SER A 43 13.85 10.33 -13.67
C SER A 43 14.02 9.58 -12.35
N ALA A 44 15.23 9.06 -12.08
CA ALA A 44 15.51 8.36 -10.83
C ALA A 44 15.24 9.22 -9.58
N VAL A 45 15.55 10.52 -9.65
CA VAL A 45 15.29 11.47 -8.56
C VAL A 45 13.77 11.65 -8.37
N MET A 46 13.01 11.82 -9.45
CA MET A 46 11.54 11.94 -9.38
C MET A 46 10.93 10.66 -8.82
N GLY A 47 11.39 9.49 -9.26
CA GLY A 47 10.97 8.21 -8.72
C GLY A 47 11.28 8.05 -7.24
N PHE A 48 12.50 8.39 -6.80
CA PHE A 48 12.86 8.36 -5.38
C PHE A 48 11.94 9.25 -4.55
N VAL A 49 11.76 10.51 -4.96
CA VAL A 49 10.95 11.48 -4.21
C VAL A 49 9.47 11.07 -4.19
N SER A 50 8.89 10.68 -5.33
CA SER A 50 7.50 10.22 -5.39
C SER A 50 7.27 9.00 -4.50
N SER A 51 8.12 7.98 -4.60
CA SER A 51 8.03 6.75 -3.80
C SER A 51 8.25 7.02 -2.30
N PHE A 52 9.16 7.92 -1.94
CA PHE A 52 9.39 8.29 -0.54
C PHE A 52 8.12 8.83 0.13
N PHE A 53 7.33 9.62 -0.59
CA PHE A 53 6.10 10.22 -0.04
C PHE A 53 4.86 9.33 -0.23
N THR A 54 4.77 8.54 -1.30
CA THR A 54 3.55 7.77 -1.60
C THR A 54 3.50 6.45 -0.84
N ARG A 55 4.56 5.67 -0.84
CA ARG A 55 4.71 4.37 -0.12
C ARG A 55 3.51 3.42 -0.26
N ALA A 56 2.85 3.44 -1.39
CA ALA A 56 1.63 2.69 -1.64
C ALA A 56 1.75 1.94 -2.96
N SER A 57 2.10 0.65 -2.93
CA SER A 57 2.38 -0.14 -4.12
C SER A 57 1.31 -0.04 -5.21
N ALA A 58 0.05 -0.27 -4.86
CA ALA A 58 -1.07 -0.16 -5.79
C ALA A 58 -1.33 1.30 -6.22
N GLY A 59 -1.18 2.25 -5.29
CA GLY A 59 -1.29 3.68 -5.57
C GLY A 59 -0.22 4.16 -6.53
N GLU A 60 1.05 3.84 -6.28
CA GLU A 60 2.15 4.20 -7.19
C GLU A 60 2.03 3.55 -8.55
N TYR A 61 1.69 2.27 -8.61
CA TYR A 61 1.43 1.59 -9.88
C TYR A 61 0.38 2.33 -10.70
N GLY A 62 -0.75 2.68 -10.06
CA GLY A 62 -1.82 3.41 -10.70
C GLY A 62 -1.39 4.82 -11.15
N VAL A 63 -0.65 5.56 -10.30
CA VAL A 63 -0.10 6.88 -10.67
C VAL A 63 0.79 6.76 -11.90
N TYR A 64 1.79 5.87 -11.88
CA TYR A 64 2.74 5.76 -12.98
C TYR A 64 2.08 5.32 -14.28
N THR A 65 1.09 4.42 -14.23
CA THR A 65 0.33 4.01 -15.41
C THR A 65 -0.53 5.14 -15.98
N LEU A 66 -1.16 5.96 -15.13
CA LEU A 66 -1.96 7.10 -15.56
C LEU A 66 -1.08 8.25 -16.08
N VAL A 67 0.07 8.48 -15.47
CA VAL A 67 1.06 9.46 -15.98
C VAL A 67 1.56 9.04 -17.35
N ALA A 68 1.84 7.76 -17.58
CA ALA A 68 2.30 7.26 -18.88
C ALA A 68 1.31 7.52 -20.01
N VAL A 69 0.00 7.55 -19.73
CA VAL A 69 -1.06 7.85 -20.70
C VAL A 69 -1.52 9.31 -20.66
N GLN A 70 -0.79 10.18 -19.93
CA GLN A 70 -1.10 11.61 -19.82
C GLN A 70 -2.53 11.89 -19.29
N ALA A 71 -3.01 11.08 -18.34
CA ALA A 71 -4.33 11.24 -17.73
C ALA A 71 -4.46 12.57 -16.99
N ALA A 72 -5.69 13.06 -16.82
CA ALA A 72 -5.94 14.31 -16.09
C ALA A 72 -5.55 14.19 -14.60
N TYR A 73 -5.00 15.25 -14.01
CA TYR A 73 -4.59 15.27 -12.60
C TYR A 73 -5.73 14.91 -11.64
N ALA A 74 -6.97 15.32 -11.97
CA ALA A 74 -8.15 14.99 -11.18
C ALA A 74 -8.40 13.47 -11.15
N GLU A 75 -8.18 12.78 -12.26
CA GLU A 75 -8.30 11.33 -12.36
C GLU A 75 -7.23 10.61 -11.55
N ILE A 76 -5.98 11.07 -11.65
CA ILE A 76 -4.86 10.54 -10.85
C ILE A 76 -5.15 10.72 -9.35
N GLY A 77 -5.61 11.91 -8.94
CA GLY A 77 -5.94 12.19 -7.54
C GLY A 77 -7.10 11.34 -7.03
N ALA A 78 -8.18 11.20 -7.80
CA ALA A 78 -9.33 10.38 -7.44
C ALA A 78 -8.94 8.89 -7.32
N MET A 79 -8.14 8.38 -8.26
CA MET A 79 -7.63 7.01 -8.21
C MET A 79 -6.77 6.79 -6.96
N CYS A 80 -5.82 7.70 -6.67
CA CYS A 80 -5.00 7.65 -5.47
C CYS A 80 -5.85 7.61 -4.19
N LEU A 81 -6.87 8.47 -4.10
CA LEU A 81 -7.76 8.52 -2.95
C LEU A 81 -8.48 7.18 -2.76
N VAL A 82 -9.13 6.67 -3.81
CA VAL A 82 -9.95 5.44 -3.74
C VAL A 82 -9.10 4.22 -3.39
N VAL A 83 -7.96 4.04 -4.05
CA VAL A 83 -7.07 2.88 -3.81
C VAL A 83 -6.48 2.90 -2.40
N ASN A 84 -6.24 4.10 -1.84
CA ASN A 84 -5.61 4.27 -0.54
C ASN A 84 -6.60 4.49 0.62
N LEU A 85 -7.93 4.43 0.38
CA LEU A 85 -8.94 4.55 1.46
C LEU A 85 -8.72 3.55 2.60
N ARG A 86 -8.19 2.37 2.32
CA ARG A 86 -7.86 1.36 3.33
C ARG A 86 -6.89 1.87 4.40
N TYR A 87 -5.96 2.75 4.05
CA TYR A 87 -5.02 3.32 5.02
C TYR A 87 -5.71 4.20 6.06
N MET A 88 -6.84 4.82 5.72
CA MET A 88 -7.66 5.56 6.69
C MET A 88 -8.22 4.62 7.76
N LEU A 89 -8.74 3.45 7.36
CA LEU A 89 -9.27 2.44 8.29
C LEU A 89 -8.16 1.86 9.16
N MET A 90 -6.99 1.54 8.58
CA MET A 90 -5.83 1.06 9.32
C MET A 90 -5.33 2.09 10.34
N SER A 91 -5.28 3.37 9.95
CA SER A 91 -4.86 4.47 10.82
C SER A 91 -5.83 4.66 11.97
N ALA A 92 -7.15 4.54 11.73
CA ALA A 92 -8.18 4.58 12.76
C ALA A 92 -8.03 3.41 13.74
N ALA A 93 -7.79 2.20 13.26
CA ALA A 93 -7.54 1.03 14.09
C ALA A 93 -6.24 1.17 14.91
N LEU A 94 -5.14 1.63 14.29
CA LEU A 94 -3.87 1.84 14.97
C LEU A 94 -3.98 2.93 16.04
N SER A 95 -4.83 3.94 15.85
CA SER A 95 -5.02 5.01 16.84
C SER A 95 -5.46 4.49 18.22
N GLN A 96 -6.16 3.35 18.25
CA GLN A 96 -6.58 2.67 19.49
C GLN A 96 -5.42 1.98 20.22
N LYS A 97 -4.31 1.73 19.52
CA LYS A 97 -3.07 1.15 20.07
C LYS A 97 -2.04 2.20 20.50
N ILE A 98 -2.36 3.46 20.39
CA ILE A 98 -1.50 4.56 20.84
C ILE A 98 -1.87 4.89 22.28
N ALA A 99 -0.86 5.01 23.15
CA ALA A 99 -1.07 5.29 24.58
C ALA A 99 -1.93 6.55 24.80
N PRO A 100 -2.85 6.52 25.79
CA PRO A 100 -3.58 7.72 26.19
C PRO A 100 -2.60 8.84 26.57
N GLY A 101 -2.94 10.08 26.22
CA GLY A 101 -2.07 11.25 26.47
C GLY A 101 -0.96 11.47 25.44
N THR A 102 -0.76 10.57 24.48
CA THR A 102 0.18 10.82 23.37
C THR A 102 -0.28 12.06 22.58
N TRP A 103 0.65 13.00 22.38
CA TRP A 103 0.39 14.24 21.65
C TRP A 103 -0.14 13.95 20.22
N TRP A 104 -1.14 14.72 19.81
CA TRP A 104 -1.86 14.51 18.56
C TRP A 104 -0.95 14.49 17.31
N GLY A 105 0.15 15.26 17.31
CA GLY A 105 1.12 15.27 16.23
C GLY A 105 1.80 13.92 16.01
N HIS A 106 2.08 13.17 17.09
CA HIS A 106 2.58 11.80 16.96
C HIS A 106 1.52 10.87 16.39
N ARG A 107 0.24 11.05 16.74
CA ARG A 107 -0.86 10.25 16.19
C ARG A 107 -1.00 10.46 14.67
N LEU A 108 -0.94 11.72 14.22
CA LEU A 108 -0.96 12.03 12.78
C LEU A 108 0.27 11.48 12.05
N LEU A 109 1.46 11.65 12.62
CA LEU A 109 2.67 11.15 11.98
C LEU A 109 2.70 9.62 11.91
N MET A 110 2.22 8.93 12.96
CA MET A 110 2.06 7.48 12.91
C MET A 110 1.05 7.08 11.83
N ALA A 111 -0.07 7.79 11.69
CA ALA A 111 -1.05 7.55 10.62
C ALA A 111 -0.43 7.73 9.23
N CYS A 112 0.43 8.74 9.04
CA CYS A 112 1.19 8.92 7.81
C CYS A 112 2.24 7.81 7.55
N CYS A 113 2.68 7.09 8.58
CA CYS A 113 3.64 5.99 8.45
C CYS A 113 2.99 4.65 8.12
N VAL A 114 1.67 4.56 8.12
CA VAL A 114 0.93 3.30 7.92
C VAL A 114 1.09 2.79 6.50
N THR A 115 1.53 1.55 6.39
CA THR A 115 1.43 0.66 5.24
C THR A 115 0.88 -0.68 5.74
N ASP A 116 0.56 -1.62 4.86
CA ASP A 116 -0.02 -2.91 5.27
C ASP A 116 0.89 -3.63 6.29
N GLU A 117 2.18 -3.67 6.02
CA GLU A 117 3.17 -4.38 6.83
C GLU A 117 3.52 -3.61 8.13
N ILE A 118 3.70 -2.28 8.02
CA ILE A 118 3.95 -1.44 9.20
C ILE A 118 2.74 -1.47 10.15
N PHE A 119 1.51 -1.47 9.59
CA PHE A 119 0.31 -1.68 10.38
C PHE A 119 0.34 -3.03 11.09
N GLY A 120 0.67 -4.10 10.36
CA GLY A 120 0.71 -5.46 10.90
C GLY A 120 1.62 -5.60 12.11
N ILE A 121 2.85 -5.11 12.04
CA ILE A 121 3.79 -5.15 13.17
C ILE A 121 3.42 -4.18 14.30
N SER A 122 2.84 -3.03 13.96
CA SER A 122 2.47 -2.01 14.97
C SER A 122 1.23 -2.42 15.76
N ILE A 123 0.19 -2.98 15.11
CA ILE A 123 -1.04 -3.40 15.79
C ILE A 123 -0.82 -4.60 16.73
N ALA A 124 0.20 -5.43 16.45
CA ALA A 124 0.58 -6.56 17.27
C ALA A 124 1.27 -6.17 18.60
N ARG A 125 1.70 -4.91 18.75
CA ARG A 125 2.36 -4.42 19.97
C ARG A 125 1.38 -4.39 21.14
N THR A 126 1.86 -4.81 22.31
CA THR A 126 1.08 -4.86 23.58
C THR A 126 1.84 -4.22 24.72
N PRO A 127 1.17 -3.43 25.61
CA PRO A 127 -0.24 -3.02 25.51
C PRO A 127 -0.48 -1.90 24.48
N TYR A 128 0.54 -1.06 24.22
CA TYR A 128 0.51 0.07 23.27
C TYR A 128 1.68 0.01 22.31
N CYS A 129 1.54 0.66 21.17
CA CYS A 129 2.60 0.83 20.18
C CYS A 129 3.30 2.19 20.39
N PRO A 130 4.58 2.22 20.79
CA PRO A 130 5.33 3.46 20.93
C PRO A 130 5.58 4.12 19.57
N PRO A 131 5.43 5.47 19.44
CA PRO A 131 5.71 6.17 18.19
C PRO A 131 7.11 5.91 17.63
N ALA A 132 8.13 5.85 18.48
CA ALA A 132 9.51 5.60 18.09
C ALA A 132 9.72 4.26 17.38
N TYR A 133 8.99 3.23 17.80
CA TYR A 133 8.97 1.92 17.13
C TYR A 133 8.43 2.03 15.70
N THR A 134 7.25 2.62 15.55
CA THR A 134 6.62 2.79 14.22
C THR A 134 7.49 3.65 13.30
N TYR A 135 8.06 4.74 13.80
CA TYR A 135 8.90 5.63 13.00
C TYR A 135 10.17 4.96 12.51
N SER A 136 10.85 4.20 13.36
CA SER A 136 12.10 3.53 12.95
C SER A 136 11.84 2.41 11.95
N ALA A 137 10.77 1.62 12.13
CA ALA A 137 10.36 0.62 11.18
C ALA A 137 9.94 1.24 9.83
N ALA A 138 9.13 2.31 9.88
CA ALA A 138 8.69 3.02 8.68
C ALA A 138 9.85 3.70 7.94
N LEU A 139 10.80 4.30 8.66
CA LEU A 139 11.93 5.00 8.05
C LEU A 139 12.81 4.04 7.23
N VAL A 140 13.22 2.92 7.82
CA VAL A 140 14.07 1.94 7.11
C VAL A 140 13.34 1.35 5.91
N SER A 141 12.05 1.03 6.05
CA SER A 141 11.22 0.50 4.96
C SER A 141 11.02 1.53 3.84
N THR A 142 10.75 2.81 4.19
CA THR A 142 10.57 3.89 3.22
C THR A 142 11.82 4.19 2.43
N LEU A 143 12.98 4.22 3.08
CA LEU A 143 14.26 4.43 2.40
C LEU A 143 14.56 3.32 1.38
N MET A 144 14.30 2.07 1.76
CA MET A 144 14.48 0.94 0.85
C MET A 144 13.46 0.94 -0.28
N TRP A 145 12.21 1.33 -0.02
CA TRP A 145 11.18 1.51 -1.04
C TRP A 145 11.60 2.56 -2.07
N ALA A 146 11.94 3.76 -1.64
CA ALA A 146 12.36 4.85 -2.52
C ALA A 146 13.65 4.53 -3.30
N SER A 147 14.62 3.89 -2.64
CA SER A 147 15.86 3.44 -3.28
C SER A 147 15.61 2.34 -4.30
N GLY A 148 14.69 1.42 -4.02
CA GLY A 148 14.28 0.38 -4.95
C GLY A 148 13.68 0.96 -6.22
N CYS A 149 12.74 1.92 -6.09
CA CYS A 149 12.16 2.60 -7.24
C CYS A 149 13.22 3.33 -8.08
N ALA A 150 14.09 4.12 -7.45
CA ALA A 150 15.17 4.80 -8.15
C ALA A 150 16.11 3.82 -8.87
N ALA A 151 16.49 2.73 -8.21
CA ALA A 151 17.30 1.67 -8.80
C ALA A 151 16.60 1.01 -10.00
N GLY A 152 15.30 0.76 -9.90
CA GLY A 152 14.47 0.22 -10.98
C GLY A 152 14.39 1.14 -12.19
N ILE A 153 14.30 2.47 -11.99
CA ILE A 153 14.34 3.46 -13.08
C ILE A 153 15.69 3.42 -13.80
N VAL A 154 16.79 3.38 -13.05
CA VAL A 154 18.14 3.31 -13.62
C VAL A 154 18.34 2.00 -14.37
N ALA A 155 18.05 0.87 -13.73
CA ALA A 155 18.25 -0.45 -14.28
C ALA A 155 17.28 -0.73 -15.44
N GLY A 156 16.04 -0.23 -15.39
CA GLY A 156 15.05 -0.43 -16.43
C GLY A 156 15.46 0.09 -17.82
N GLY A 157 16.44 1.02 -17.87
CA GLY A 157 17.04 1.46 -19.12
C GLY A 157 18.20 0.58 -19.62
N MET A 158 18.68 -0.35 -18.80
CA MET A 158 19.85 -1.20 -19.07
C MET A 158 19.48 -2.67 -19.22
N LEU A 159 18.32 -3.08 -18.74
CA LEU A 159 17.88 -4.47 -18.75
C LEU A 159 17.27 -4.87 -20.10
N PRO A 160 17.53 -6.10 -20.56
CA PRO A 160 16.83 -6.68 -21.71
C PRO A 160 15.32 -6.73 -21.48
N THR A 161 14.54 -6.54 -22.56
CA THR A 161 13.07 -6.45 -22.50
C THR A 161 12.38 -7.66 -21.87
N ASN A 162 12.94 -8.85 -22.05
CA ASN A 162 12.44 -10.10 -21.45
C ASN A 162 12.59 -10.10 -19.91
N ILE A 163 13.68 -9.54 -19.38
CA ILE A 163 13.88 -9.40 -17.93
C ILE A 163 12.92 -8.36 -17.37
N VAL A 164 12.74 -7.22 -18.05
CA VAL A 164 11.76 -6.19 -17.68
C VAL A 164 10.35 -6.78 -17.62
N ALA A 165 9.96 -7.58 -18.62
CA ALA A 165 8.66 -8.24 -18.65
C ALA A 165 8.50 -9.22 -17.47
N ALA A 166 9.52 -10.03 -17.17
CA ALA A 166 9.48 -10.96 -16.05
C ALA A 166 9.35 -10.25 -14.69
N LEU A 167 10.08 -9.15 -14.48
CA LEU A 167 9.99 -8.34 -13.26
C LEU A 167 8.63 -7.65 -13.12
N SER A 168 8.04 -7.19 -14.23
CA SER A 168 6.68 -6.63 -14.24
C SER A 168 5.64 -7.68 -13.82
N VAL A 169 5.79 -8.93 -14.24
CA VAL A 169 4.93 -10.04 -13.80
C VAL A 169 5.09 -10.32 -12.31
N ALA A 170 6.31 -10.20 -11.76
CA ALA A 170 6.56 -10.39 -10.33
C ALA A 170 5.76 -9.40 -9.46
N LEU A 171 5.53 -8.16 -9.94
CA LEU A 171 4.68 -7.18 -9.28
C LEU A 171 3.23 -7.69 -9.11
N TYR A 172 2.65 -8.30 -10.15
CA TYR A 172 1.32 -8.91 -10.05
C TYR A 172 1.31 -10.09 -9.07
N GLY A 173 2.39 -10.87 -9.03
CA GLY A 173 2.58 -11.94 -8.04
C GLY A 173 2.53 -11.42 -6.60
N MET A 174 3.11 -10.24 -6.34
CA MET A 174 3.01 -9.58 -5.03
C MET A 174 1.56 -9.23 -4.67
N PHE A 175 0.79 -8.63 -5.59
CA PHE A 175 -0.61 -8.33 -5.31
C PHE A 175 -1.42 -9.59 -4.99
N LEU A 176 -1.17 -10.68 -5.71
CA LEU A 176 -1.77 -11.98 -5.39
C LEU A 176 -1.34 -12.49 -4.01
N ALA A 177 -0.07 -12.34 -3.64
CA ALA A 177 0.43 -12.75 -2.33
C ALA A 177 -0.21 -11.98 -1.17
N ILE A 178 -0.56 -10.71 -1.35
CA ILE A 178 -1.30 -9.91 -0.37
C ILE A 178 -2.75 -10.36 -0.23
N ILE A 179 -3.42 -10.72 -1.34
CA ILE A 179 -4.83 -11.10 -1.34
C ILE A 179 -5.03 -12.54 -0.85
N MET A 180 -4.09 -13.43 -1.10
CA MET A 180 -4.23 -14.87 -0.85
C MET A 180 -4.45 -15.24 0.63
N PRO A 181 -3.69 -14.69 1.63
CA PRO A 181 -3.91 -15.03 3.03
C PRO A 181 -5.32 -14.67 3.53
N PRO A 182 -5.83 -13.42 3.36
CA PRO A 182 -7.19 -13.09 3.76
C PRO A 182 -8.25 -13.87 2.96
N ALA A 183 -8.03 -14.14 1.67
CA ALA A 183 -8.96 -14.92 0.86
C ALA A 183 -9.07 -16.40 1.30
N ARG A 184 -8.03 -16.97 1.92
CA ARG A 184 -8.08 -18.31 2.53
C ARG A 184 -8.86 -18.32 3.84
N GLN A 185 -8.88 -17.22 4.56
CA GLN A 185 -9.57 -17.11 5.86
C GLN A 185 -11.03 -16.70 5.67
N ASP A 186 -11.35 -15.85 4.69
CA ASP A 186 -12.70 -15.35 4.41
C ASP A 186 -13.05 -15.54 2.93
N ARG A 187 -14.06 -16.41 2.67
CA ARG A 187 -14.58 -16.66 1.32
C ARG A 187 -15.15 -15.40 0.66
N ASN A 188 -15.59 -14.41 1.42
CA ASN A 188 -16.11 -13.16 0.84
C ASN A 188 -14.98 -12.36 0.20
N VAL A 189 -13.80 -12.35 0.81
CA VAL A 189 -12.60 -11.74 0.21
C VAL A 189 -12.23 -12.46 -1.08
N LEU A 190 -12.31 -13.79 -1.10
CA LEU A 190 -12.07 -14.59 -2.31
C LEU A 190 -13.07 -14.21 -3.42
N TYR A 191 -14.38 -14.20 -3.10
CA TYR A 191 -15.41 -13.85 -4.07
C TYR A 191 -15.25 -12.41 -4.58
N ALA A 192 -14.99 -11.45 -3.70
CA ALA A 192 -14.73 -10.06 -4.11
C ALA A 192 -13.53 -9.96 -5.03
N GLY A 193 -12.42 -10.66 -4.72
CA GLY A 193 -11.22 -10.69 -5.54
C GLY A 193 -11.46 -11.30 -6.92
N VAL A 194 -12.08 -12.47 -6.99
CA VAL A 194 -12.41 -13.14 -8.26
C VAL A 194 -13.39 -12.29 -9.08
N THR A 195 -14.44 -11.76 -8.46
CA THR A 195 -15.40 -10.87 -9.13
C THR A 195 -14.72 -9.63 -9.70
N SER A 196 -13.79 -9.03 -8.95
CA SER A 196 -13.02 -7.88 -9.42
C SER A 196 -12.18 -8.22 -10.66
N MET A 197 -11.51 -9.37 -10.68
CA MET A 197 -10.71 -9.83 -11.82
C MET A 197 -11.58 -10.07 -13.05
N VAL A 198 -12.69 -10.78 -12.87
CA VAL A 198 -13.62 -11.08 -13.98
C VAL A 198 -14.27 -9.82 -14.54
N LEU A 199 -14.75 -8.92 -13.69
CA LEU A 199 -15.37 -7.66 -14.13
C LEU A 199 -14.34 -6.73 -14.78
N SER A 200 -13.12 -6.67 -14.26
CA SER A 200 -12.05 -5.88 -14.87
C SER A 200 -11.70 -6.39 -16.27
N GLY A 201 -11.60 -7.72 -16.43
CA GLY A 201 -11.41 -8.35 -17.74
C GLY A 201 -12.59 -8.09 -18.69
N ALA A 202 -13.81 -8.22 -18.21
CA ALA A 202 -15.02 -7.94 -19.00
C ALA A 202 -15.07 -6.46 -19.45
N CYS A 203 -14.77 -5.51 -18.57
CA CYS A 203 -14.70 -4.09 -18.89
C CYS A 203 -13.62 -3.74 -19.93
N ALA A 204 -12.61 -4.57 -20.10
CA ALA A 204 -11.60 -4.37 -21.12
C ALA A 204 -12.10 -4.73 -22.54
N VAL A 205 -13.10 -5.62 -22.65
CA VAL A 205 -13.61 -6.17 -23.90
C VAL A 205 -14.95 -5.54 -24.30
N VAL A 206 -15.76 -5.10 -23.33
CA VAL A 206 -17.10 -4.53 -23.61
C VAL A 206 -16.98 -3.15 -24.23
N PRO A 207 -17.52 -2.91 -25.47
CA PRO A 207 -17.33 -1.67 -26.23
C PRO A 207 -17.77 -0.40 -25.51
N VAL A 208 -18.82 -0.46 -24.69
CA VAL A 208 -19.38 0.70 -23.96
C VAL A 208 -18.40 1.20 -22.88
N VAL A 209 -17.64 0.30 -22.24
CA VAL A 209 -16.77 0.61 -21.11
C VAL A 209 -15.29 0.63 -21.52
N SER A 210 -14.97 0.01 -22.64
CA SER A 210 -13.58 0.01 -23.16
C SER A 210 -13.09 1.41 -23.55
N GLY A 211 -14.00 2.34 -23.86
CA GLY A 211 -13.70 3.75 -24.12
C GLY A 211 -13.40 4.57 -22.87
N TRP A 212 -13.64 4.04 -21.68
CA TRP A 212 -13.30 4.74 -20.44
C TRP A 212 -11.80 4.65 -20.17
N SER A 213 -11.25 5.69 -19.53
CA SER A 213 -9.85 5.64 -19.09
C SER A 213 -9.61 4.49 -18.10
N SER A 214 -8.38 4.00 -18.07
CA SER A 214 -7.98 2.92 -17.13
C SER A 214 -8.25 3.30 -15.67
N GLY A 215 -7.99 4.57 -15.30
CA GLY A 215 -8.23 5.08 -13.96
C GLY A 215 -9.70 5.11 -13.61
N THR A 216 -10.55 5.64 -14.48
CA THR A 216 -12.00 5.69 -14.26
C THR A 216 -12.58 4.28 -14.07
N ARG A 217 -12.17 3.31 -14.89
CA ARG A 217 -12.59 1.90 -14.73
C ARG A 217 -12.20 1.35 -13.36
N THR A 218 -10.95 1.58 -12.94
CA THR A 218 -10.45 1.12 -11.64
C THR A 218 -11.25 1.74 -10.49
N ILE A 219 -11.49 3.05 -10.52
CA ILE A 219 -12.26 3.76 -9.50
C ILE A 219 -13.67 3.18 -9.38
N VAL A 220 -14.39 3.10 -10.50
CA VAL A 220 -15.78 2.64 -10.54
C VAL A 220 -15.87 1.19 -10.04
N LEU A 221 -15.05 0.29 -10.55
CA LEU A 221 -15.03 -1.10 -10.12
C LEU A 221 -14.72 -1.24 -8.63
N THR A 222 -13.72 -0.51 -8.13
CA THR A 222 -13.35 -0.58 -6.71
C THR A 222 -14.50 -0.13 -5.82
N VAL A 223 -15.13 1.01 -6.12
CA VAL A 223 -16.24 1.55 -5.33
C VAL A 223 -17.47 0.61 -5.39
N VAL A 224 -17.86 0.18 -6.59
CA VAL A 224 -19.06 -0.67 -6.77
C VAL A 224 -18.87 -2.02 -6.08
N ILE A 225 -17.74 -2.69 -6.28
CA ILE A 225 -17.51 -4.02 -5.71
C ILE A 225 -17.36 -3.94 -4.19
N SER A 226 -16.66 -2.92 -3.67
CA SER A 226 -16.51 -2.74 -2.23
C SER A 226 -17.82 -2.41 -1.55
N ALA A 227 -18.66 -1.56 -2.15
CA ALA A 227 -19.97 -1.23 -1.64
C ALA A 227 -20.92 -2.45 -1.67
N ALA A 228 -20.91 -3.22 -2.76
CA ALA A 228 -21.71 -4.44 -2.88
C ALA A 228 -21.27 -5.49 -1.84
N ALA A 229 -19.96 -5.70 -1.66
CA ALA A 229 -19.44 -6.63 -0.66
C ALA A 229 -19.82 -6.23 0.76
N ALA A 230 -19.72 -4.94 1.09
CA ALA A 230 -20.10 -4.39 2.39
C ALA A 230 -21.62 -4.53 2.66
N TRP A 231 -22.44 -4.37 1.62
CA TRP A 231 -23.90 -4.54 1.74
C TRP A 231 -24.31 -6.01 1.91
N ILE A 232 -23.73 -6.91 1.11
CA ILE A 232 -24.10 -8.33 1.13
C ILE A 232 -23.67 -8.99 2.45
N LYS A 233 -22.51 -8.59 3.00
CA LYS A 233 -21.99 -9.13 4.26
C LYS A 233 -21.32 -8.04 5.10
N PRO A 234 -22.09 -7.26 5.85
CA PRO A 234 -21.54 -6.31 6.81
C PRO A 234 -20.73 -7.05 7.88
N ILE A 235 -19.57 -6.50 8.24
CA ILE A 235 -18.77 -7.01 9.37
C ILE A 235 -19.55 -6.72 10.66
N LYS A 236 -19.94 -7.77 11.40
CA LYS A 236 -20.57 -7.60 12.71
C LYS A 236 -19.57 -7.01 13.69
N THR A 237 -19.89 -5.86 14.24
CA THR A 237 -19.11 -5.23 15.30
C THR A 237 -19.28 -6.03 16.59
N LYS A 238 -18.32 -5.93 17.54
CA LYS A 238 -18.44 -6.61 18.84
C LYS A 238 -19.71 -6.21 19.63
N GLU A 239 -20.26 -5.04 19.35
CA GLU A 239 -21.52 -4.57 19.94
C GLU A 239 -22.73 -5.33 19.38
N ASP A 240 -22.72 -5.70 18.10
CA ASP A 240 -23.80 -6.49 17.48
C ASP A 240 -23.85 -7.93 18.02
N VAL A 241 -22.72 -8.46 18.51
CA VAL A 241 -22.64 -9.82 19.09
C VAL A 241 -23.07 -9.83 20.56
N ALA A 242 -23.07 -8.68 21.23
CA ALA A 242 -23.46 -8.56 22.64
C ALA A 242 -24.99 -8.35 22.83
N HIS A 243 -25.71 -8.02 21.78
CA HIS A 243 -27.16 -7.75 21.78
C HIS A 243 -28.01 -8.74 20.95
N GLY A 244 -27.41 -9.81 20.44
CA GLY A 244 -28.07 -10.93 19.76
C GLY A 244 -27.86 -12.24 20.48
#